data_bf6bf51d104d24e250953726ed1aedbf
#
_entry.id   bf6bf51d104d24e250953726ed1aedbf
#
_cell.length_a   1.000
_cell.length_b   1.000
_cell.length_c   1.000
_cell.angle_alpha   90.00
_cell.angle_beta   90.00
_cell.angle_gamma   90.00
#
_symmetry.space_group_name_H-M   'P 1'
#
loop_
_entity.id
_entity.type
_entity.pdbx_description
1 polymer ?
#
loop_
_entity_poly.entity_id
_entity_poly.type
_entity_poly.pdbx_seq_one_letter_code
_entity_poly.pdbx_strand_id
1 'polypeptide(L)'
;MSADAIDSWKTSFPCTRLEAEAIDAADDLAIDAVLMTTEEVEDDVEHWRLDAYSQDRPDAAMIAQLRALVPSAGATEPTIEPLGAQDWVAMRQAGLEPIAEGHFVVHTSAHPMPAPAGGRAFLIDAGRAFGTGHHATTSGCLAMLDGLADHGFANVIDIGTGTGLLAFAAAHLWPDAHVVATDIDASAIDVTRARMRRPMRCPDSS
;
A
#
# COMPACT_ATOMS: atom_id res chain seq x y z
N MET A 1 -0.50 32.12 3.68
CA MET A 1 0.54 31.08 3.80
C MET A 1 0.28 30.39 5.11
N SER A 2 -0.53 29.32 5.11
CA SER A 2 -0.73 28.46 6.29
C SER A 2 0.58 27.73 6.51
N ALA A 3 1.13 27.82 7.72
CA ALA A 3 2.20 26.94 8.15
C ALA A 3 1.64 25.51 8.10
N ASP A 4 2.24 24.64 7.28
CA ASP A 4 1.91 23.24 7.24
C ASP A 4 2.04 22.69 8.66
N ALA A 5 0.92 22.25 9.23
CA ALA A 5 0.93 21.65 10.53
C ALA A 5 1.77 20.36 10.43
N ILE A 6 2.83 20.26 11.23
CA ILE A 6 3.61 19.03 11.36
C ILE A 6 2.67 18.04 12.03
N ASP A 7 2.36 16.94 11.34
CA ASP A 7 1.36 15.97 11.79
C ASP A 7 2.03 14.70 12.33
N SER A 8 3.30 14.49 12.00
CA SER A 8 4.09 13.34 12.46
C SER A 8 5.58 13.56 12.22
N TRP A 9 6.39 12.63 12.73
CA TRP A 9 7.83 12.64 12.60
C TRP A 9 8.33 11.30 12.11
N LYS A 10 9.36 11.33 11.27
CA LYS A 10 10.10 10.15 10.84
C LYS A 10 11.49 10.18 11.43
N THR A 11 11.90 9.08 12.05
CA THR A 11 13.24 8.88 12.59
C THR A 11 13.87 7.68 11.91
N SER A 12 15.01 7.88 11.22
CA SER A 12 15.66 6.84 10.43
C SER A 12 17.03 6.48 11.00
N PHE A 13 17.28 5.16 11.09
CA PHE A 13 18.58 4.59 11.43
C PHE A 13 19.02 3.61 10.36
N PRO A 14 20.34 3.53 10.03
CA PRO A 14 20.85 2.40 9.28
C PRO A 14 20.76 1.13 10.13
N CYS A 15 20.51 0.00 9.50
CA CYS A 15 20.53 -1.30 10.16
C CYS A 15 20.98 -2.41 9.20
N THR A 16 21.15 -3.60 9.75
CA THR A 16 21.42 -4.80 8.97
C THR A 16 20.10 -5.58 8.72
N ARG A 17 20.11 -6.49 7.75
CA ARG A 17 19.01 -7.40 7.47
C ARG A 17 18.60 -8.22 8.70
N LEU A 18 19.56 -8.71 9.48
CA LEU A 18 19.27 -9.49 10.68
C LEU A 18 18.53 -8.67 11.74
N GLU A 19 18.88 -7.39 11.90
CA GLU A 19 18.18 -6.49 12.80
C GLU A 19 16.77 -6.19 12.28
N ALA A 20 16.62 -5.96 10.98
CA ALA A 20 15.33 -5.75 10.34
C ALA A 20 14.40 -6.96 10.54
N GLU A 21 14.89 -8.18 10.27
CA GLU A 21 14.14 -9.43 10.49
C GLU A 21 13.76 -9.62 11.98
N ALA A 22 14.62 -9.22 12.91
CA ALA A 22 14.34 -9.31 14.34
C ALA A 22 13.26 -8.28 14.78
N ILE A 23 13.26 -7.08 14.20
CA ILE A 23 12.24 -6.06 14.44
C ILE A 23 10.89 -6.50 13.89
N ASP A 24 10.85 -7.02 12.66
CA ASP A 24 9.62 -7.49 12.00
C ASP A 24 9.01 -8.71 12.69
N ALA A 25 9.83 -9.53 13.34
CA ALA A 25 9.38 -10.69 14.10
C ALA A 25 8.90 -10.38 15.53
N ALA A 26 9.09 -9.14 16.00
CA ALA A 26 8.74 -8.76 17.36
C ALA A 26 7.27 -8.35 17.46
N ASP A 27 6.48 -9.11 18.22
CA ASP A 27 5.02 -8.91 18.34
C ASP A 27 4.63 -7.70 19.23
N ASP A 28 5.50 -7.21 20.11
CA ASP A 28 5.17 -6.14 21.07
C ASP A 28 6.43 -5.35 21.49
N LEU A 29 6.82 -4.41 20.61
CA LEU A 29 7.84 -3.44 20.96
C LEU A 29 7.15 -2.26 21.66
N ALA A 30 7.44 -2.07 22.96
CA ALA A 30 6.88 -0.96 23.76
C ALA A 30 7.47 0.40 23.35
N ILE A 31 7.33 0.75 22.09
CA ILE A 31 7.77 2.02 21.47
C ILE A 31 6.53 2.69 20.88
N ASP A 32 6.31 3.94 21.22
CA ASP A 32 5.16 4.72 20.72
C ASP A 32 5.44 5.25 19.29
N ALA A 33 5.72 4.31 18.38
CA ALA A 33 5.97 4.59 16.98
C ALA A 33 5.62 3.36 16.10
N VAL A 34 5.23 3.63 14.87
CA VAL A 34 5.12 2.59 13.85
C VAL A 34 6.49 2.35 13.24
N LEU A 35 6.96 1.13 13.30
CA LEU A 35 8.27 0.73 12.77
C LEU A 35 8.12 0.14 11.36
N MET A 36 9.05 0.46 10.49
CA MET A 36 9.14 -0.06 9.14
C MET A 36 10.60 -0.31 8.81
N THR A 37 10.90 -1.47 8.26
CA THR A 37 12.23 -1.81 7.76
C THR A 37 12.24 -1.78 6.24
N THR A 38 13.32 -1.31 5.64
CA THR A 38 13.45 -1.16 4.19
C THR A 38 14.84 -1.58 3.76
N GLU A 39 14.92 -2.43 2.74
CA GLU A 39 16.16 -2.73 2.04
C GLU A 39 16.56 -1.52 1.18
N GLU A 40 17.78 -1.01 1.37
CA GLU A 40 18.27 0.15 0.60
C GLU A 40 19.06 -0.26 -0.64
N VAL A 41 19.67 -1.45 -0.61
CA VAL A 41 20.44 -2.00 -1.74
C VAL A 41 20.01 -3.46 -1.92
N GLU A 42 19.51 -3.80 -3.10
CA GLU A 42 18.98 -5.12 -3.44
C GLU A 42 20.00 -6.23 -3.14
N ASP A 43 19.56 -7.26 -2.41
CA ASP A 43 20.37 -8.40 -1.95
C ASP A 43 21.55 -8.04 -1.02
N ASP A 44 21.61 -6.83 -0.47
CA ASP A 44 22.65 -6.42 0.47
C ASP A 44 22.17 -6.62 1.93
N VAL A 45 22.93 -7.39 2.70
CA VAL A 45 22.58 -7.72 4.10
C VAL A 45 22.96 -6.61 5.09
N GLU A 46 23.81 -5.65 4.69
CA GLU A 46 24.33 -4.59 5.54
C GLU A 46 23.66 -3.23 5.34
N HIS A 47 22.97 -3.05 4.20
CA HIS A 47 22.37 -1.77 3.84
C HIS A 47 20.85 -1.83 3.91
N TRP A 48 20.37 -1.88 5.14
CA TRP A 48 18.96 -1.76 5.50
C TRP A 48 18.72 -0.51 6.32
N ARG A 49 17.48 -0.07 6.41
CA ARG A 49 17.08 1.11 7.18
C ARG A 49 15.86 0.78 8.05
N LEU A 50 15.93 1.19 9.31
CA LEU A 50 14.79 1.28 10.20
C LEU A 50 14.21 2.70 10.13
N ASP A 51 12.95 2.82 9.79
CA ASP A 51 12.15 4.04 9.85
C ASP A 51 11.12 3.91 10.97
N ALA A 52 11.13 4.84 11.93
CA ALA A 52 10.17 4.93 13.01
C ALA A 52 9.30 6.18 12.82
N TYR A 53 7.99 5.99 12.84
CA TYR A 53 7.01 7.05 12.62
C TYR A 53 6.24 7.32 13.91
N SER A 54 6.35 8.54 14.44
CA SER A 54 5.72 8.99 15.68
C SER A 54 4.86 10.24 15.47
N GLN A 55 3.84 10.43 16.31
CA GLN A 55 3.02 11.65 16.29
C GLN A 55 3.81 12.86 16.78
N ASP A 56 4.54 12.68 17.89
CA ASP A 56 5.37 13.72 18.45
C ASP A 56 6.82 13.61 17.97
N ARG A 57 7.53 14.74 18.04
CA ARG A 57 8.97 14.73 17.78
C ARG A 57 9.68 13.78 18.75
N PRO A 58 10.50 12.83 18.25
CA PRO A 58 11.16 11.85 19.10
C PRO A 58 12.02 12.54 20.17
N ASP A 59 11.83 12.12 21.40
CA ASP A 59 12.66 12.53 22.51
C ASP A 59 13.90 11.64 22.66
N ALA A 60 14.78 11.98 23.59
CA ALA A 60 16.00 11.22 23.85
C ALA A 60 15.72 9.77 24.28
N ALA A 61 14.59 9.52 24.97
CA ALA A 61 14.22 8.18 25.42
C ALA A 61 13.80 7.30 24.24
N MET A 62 12.95 7.81 23.34
CA MET A 62 12.55 7.13 22.12
C MET A 62 13.76 6.85 21.22
N ILE A 63 14.65 7.84 21.02
CA ILE A 63 15.87 7.66 20.23
C ILE A 63 16.76 6.54 20.83
N ALA A 64 16.87 6.48 22.15
CA ALA A 64 17.64 5.43 22.82
C ALA A 64 16.98 4.04 22.64
N GLN A 65 15.65 3.95 22.71
CA GLN A 65 14.90 2.71 22.46
C GLN A 65 15.10 2.23 21.00
N LEU A 66 14.94 3.13 20.02
CA LEU A 66 15.15 2.81 18.60
C LEU A 66 16.60 2.36 18.34
N ARG A 67 17.59 3.03 18.91
CA ARG A 67 18.99 2.66 18.79
C ARG A 67 19.29 1.28 19.38
N ALA A 68 18.58 0.88 20.43
CA ALA A 68 18.73 -0.45 21.02
C ALA A 68 18.24 -1.58 20.09
N LEU A 69 17.34 -1.29 19.16
CA LEU A 69 16.89 -2.24 18.15
C LEU A 69 17.91 -2.44 17.02
N VAL A 70 18.76 -1.47 16.79
CA VAL A 70 19.75 -1.45 15.69
C VAL A 70 21.17 -1.19 16.22
N PRO A 71 21.76 -2.13 16.99
CA PRO A 71 23.10 -1.97 17.55
C PRO A 71 24.18 -1.72 16.49
N SER A 72 24.01 -2.20 15.27
CA SER A 72 24.93 -1.98 14.15
C SER A 72 25.07 -0.49 13.79
N ALA A 73 24.05 0.33 14.05
CA ALA A 73 24.12 1.77 13.85
C ALA A 73 25.17 2.47 14.73
N GLY A 74 25.57 1.84 15.84
CA GLY A 74 26.61 2.35 16.73
C GLY A 74 26.32 3.78 17.23
N ALA A 75 27.24 4.70 16.95
CA ALA A 75 27.13 6.12 17.31
C ALA A 75 26.54 6.99 16.18
N THR A 76 26.03 6.39 15.11
CA THR A 76 25.41 7.13 14.01
C THR A 76 24.21 7.92 14.51
N GLU A 77 24.16 9.22 14.24
CA GLU A 77 23.04 10.05 14.58
C GLU A 77 21.86 9.73 13.66
N PRO A 78 20.62 9.60 14.20
CA PRO A 78 19.45 9.38 13.38
C PRO A 78 19.12 10.58 12.52
N THR A 79 18.58 10.34 11.35
CA THR A 79 17.89 11.39 10.58
C THR A 79 16.50 11.57 11.17
N ILE A 80 16.14 12.82 11.53
CA ILE A 80 14.81 13.15 12.09
C ILE A 80 14.17 14.20 11.20
N GLU A 81 13.04 13.83 10.59
CA GLU A 81 12.33 14.65 9.61
C GLU A 81 10.88 14.89 10.06
N PRO A 82 10.38 16.15 10.02
CA PRO A 82 8.97 16.41 10.20
C PRO A 82 8.20 15.97 8.95
N LEU A 83 7.05 15.34 9.15
CA LEU A 83 6.15 14.93 8.07
C LEU A 83 4.86 15.73 8.15
N GLY A 84 4.48 16.39 7.05
CA GLY A 84 3.17 17.01 6.91
C GLY A 84 2.10 15.98 6.55
N ALA A 85 0.84 16.27 6.89
CA ALA A 85 -0.30 15.36 6.63
C ALA A 85 -0.42 14.90 5.16
N GLN A 86 0.08 15.69 4.21
CA GLN A 86 0.08 15.35 2.78
C GLN A 86 1.24 14.44 2.36
N ASP A 87 2.35 14.44 3.10
CA ASP A 87 3.57 13.72 2.69
C ASP A 87 3.43 12.21 2.83
N TRP A 88 2.66 11.73 3.81
CA TRP A 88 2.38 10.30 3.99
C TRP A 88 1.69 9.66 2.79
N VAL A 89 0.70 10.35 2.25
CA VAL A 89 -0.05 9.86 1.08
C VAL A 89 0.84 9.93 -0.16
N ALA A 90 1.57 11.03 -0.33
CA ALA A 90 2.49 11.23 -1.45
C ALA A 90 3.65 10.23 -1.45
N MET A 91 4.27 9.98 -0.30
CA MET A 91 5.37 9.01 -0.16
C MET A 91 4.92 7.57 -0.41
N ARG A 92 3.74 7.18 0.11
CA ARG A 92 3.17 5.86 -0.17
C ARG A 92 2.81 5.68 -1.65
N GLN A 93 2.38 6.74 -2.32
CA GLN A 93 2.00 6.69 -3.74
C GLN A 93 3.22 6.70 -4.66
N ALA A 94 4.29 7.43 -4.31
CA ALA A 94 5.50 7.57 -5.11
C ALA A 94 6.30 6.25 -5.25
N GLY A 95 6.17 5.34 -4.29
CA GLY A 95 6.82 4.01 -4.31
C GLY A 95 5.98 2.91 -4.96
N LEU A 96 4.75 3.23 -5.43
CA LEU A 96 3.83 2.22 -5.96
C LEU A 96 3.82 2.26 -7.50
N GLU A 97 4.62 1.40 -8.13
CA GLU A 97 4.60 1.26 -9.59
C GLU A 97 3.29 0.63 -10.06
N PRO A 98 2.79 0.99 -11.27
CA PRO A 98 1.62 0.36 -11.85
C PRO A 98 1.82 -1.14 -12.05
N ILE A 99 0.78 -1.91 -11.76
CA ILE A 99 0.73 -3.35 -12.01
C ILE A 99 -0.09 -3.59 -13.26
N ALA A 100 0.41 -4.41 -14.19
CA ALA A 100 -0.29 -4.83 -15.38
C ALA A 100 -0.40 -6.36 -15.40
N GLU A 101 -1.64 -6.86 -15.30
CA GLU A 101 -1.96 -8.30 -15.30
C GLU A 101 -3.09 -8.59 -16.29
N GLY A 102 -2.74 -9.14 -17.44
CA GLY A 102 -3.69 -9.50 -18.48
C GLY A 102 -4.56 -8.34 -18.94
N HIS A 103 -5.88 -8.42 -18.71
CA HIS A 103 -6.83 -7.36 -19.02
C HIS A 103 -6.82 -6.18 -18.02
N PHE A 104 -6.01 -6.24 -16.98
CA PHE A 104 -6.09 -5.28 -15.87
C PHE A 104 -4.82 -4.48 -15.70
N VAL A 105 -5.01 -3.20 -15.39
CA VAL A 105 -3.98 -2.31 -14.89
C VAL A 105 -4.45 -1.73 -13.57
N VAL A 106 -3.59 -1.74 -12.55
CA VAL A 106 -3.80 -1.03 -11.28
C VAL A 106 -2.73 0.05 -11.18
N HIS A 107 -3.16 1.27 -10.97
CA HIS A 107 -2.24 2.41 -10.92
C HIS A 107 -2.66 3.43 -9.86
N THR A 108 -1.73 4.28 -9.46
CA THR A 108 -2.00 5.44 -8.59
C THR A 108 -2.17 6.72 -9.41
N SER A 109 -2.62 7.78 -8.77
CA SER A 109 -2.65 9.13 -9.39
C SER A 109 -1.25 9.67 -9.67
N ALA A 110 -0.22 9.20 -8.95
CA ALA A 110 1.18 9.57 -9.18
C ALA A 110 1.77 8.92 -10.44
N HIS A 111 1.32 7.71 -10.77
CA HIS A 111 1.81 6.92 -11.91
C HIS A 111 0.64 6.44 -12.78
N PRO A 112 -0.03 7.35 -13.53
CA PRO A 112 -1.18 6.97 -14.34
C PRO A 112 -0.77 6.05 -15.48
N MET A 113 -1.53 4.95 -15.67
CA MET A 113 -1.34 4.01 -16.76
C MET A 113 -2.69 3.73 -17.44
N PRO A 114 -2.74 3.74 -18.80
CA PRO A 114 -3.97 3.47 -19.53
C PRO A 114 -4.37 2.00 -19.44
N ALA A 115 -5.66 1.73 -19.62
CA ALA A 115 -6.15 0.37 -19.73
C ALA A 115 -5.58 -0.31 -20.99
N PRO A 116 -5.30 -1.62 -20.95
CA PRO A 116 -4.97 -2.40 -22.14
C PRO A 116 -6.21 -2.53 -23.05
N ALA A 117 -5.99 -2.89 -24.32
CA ALA A 117 -7.07 -3.08 -25.27
C ALA A 117 -8.07 -4.14 -24.79
N GLY A 118 -9.35 -3.79 -24.69
CA GLY A 118 -10.40 -4.68 -24.17
C GLY A 118 -10.36 -4.88 -22.65
N GLY A 119 -9.40 -4.24 -21.95
CA GLY A 119 -9.22 -4.38 -20.52
C GLY A 119 -9.65 -3.15 -19.73
N ARG A 120 -9.20 -3.08 -18.48
CA ARG A 120 -9.61 -2.05 -17.54
C ARG A 120 -8.45 -1.54 -16.68
N ALA A 121 -8.40 -0.22 -16.48
CA ALA A 121 -7.51 0.42 -15.52
C ALA A 121 -8.28 0.77 -14.24
N PHE A 122 -7.66 0.50 -13.10
CA PHE A 122 -8.16 0.81 -11.77
C PHE A 122 -7.23 1.83 -11.11
N LEU A 123 -7.75 3.03 -10.85
CA LEU A 123 -7.07 4.02 -10.04
C LEU A 123 -7.26 3.68 -8.55
N ILE A 124 -6.19 3.32 -7.87
CA ILE A 124 -6.20 2.99 -6.45
C ILE A 124 -5.09 3.77 -5.75
N ASP A 125 -5.43 4.91 -5.20
CA ASP A 125 -4.54 5.66 -4.33
C ASP A 125 -4.47 5.01 -2.95
N ALA A 126 -3.31 5.12 -2.29
CA ALA A 126 -3.14 4.67 -0.93
C ALA A 126 -4.16 5.38 -0.02
N GLY A 127 -5.01 4.60 0.62
CA GLY A 127 -6.12 5.09 1.45
C GLY A 127 -6.32 4.22 2.69
N ARG A 128 -7.44 4.40 3.36
CA ARG A 128 -7.79 3.67 4.60
C ARG A 128 -8.10 2.18 4.40
N ALA A 129 -8.33 1.72 3.17
CA ALA A 129 -8.66 0.32 2.90
C ALA A 129 -7.45 -0.45 2.38
N PHE A 130 -7.31 -1.70 2.83
CA PHE A 130 -6.32 -2.65 2.35
C PHE A 130 -6.62 -3.04 0.88
N GLY A 131 -5.62 -3.50 0.14
CA GLY A 131 -5.81 -3.97 -1.24
C GLY A 131 -5.54 -2.90 -2.30
N THR A 132 -4.40 -2.19 -2.18
CA THR A 132 -3.92 -1.22 -3.19
C THR A 132 -3.44 -1.87 -4.48
N GLY A 133 -3.46 -3.21 -4.56
CA GLY A 133 -2.98 -3.95 -5.73
C GLY A 133 -1.47 -4.24 -5.72
N HIS A 134 -0.70 -3.55 -4.88
CA HIS A 134 0.76 -3.62 -4.88
C HIS A 134 1.33 -4.79 -4.06
N HIS A 135 0.50 -5.55 -3.38
CA HIS A 135 0.92 -6.82 -2.79
C HIS A 135 0.99 -7.90 -3.87
N ALA A 136 2.06 -8.70 -3.88
CA ALA A 136 2.22 -9.83 -4.78
C ALA A 136 1.01 -10.78 -4.77
N THR A 137 0.31 -10.89 -3.64
CA THR A 137 -0.94 -11.65 -3.50
C THR A 137 -2.08 -11.07 -4.33
N THR A 138 -2.26 -9.74 -4.36
CA THR A 138 -3.33 -9.11 -5.13
C THR A 138 -3.06 -9.19 -6.65
N SER A 139 -1.80 -8.97 -7.07
CA SER A 139 -1.35 -9.18 -8.44
C SER A 139 -1.58 -10.64 -8.87
N GLY A 140 -1.17 -11.61 -8.04
CA GLY A 140 -1.42 -13.02 -8.30
C GLY A 140 -2.92 -13.36 -8.43
N CYS A 141 -3.78 -12.78 -7.58
CA CYS A 141 -5.23 -12.96 -7.69
C CYS A 141 -5.79 -12.36 -8.99
N LEU A 142 -5.31 -11.18 -9.42
CA LEU A 142 -5.72 -10.59 -10.71
C LEU A 142 -5.29 -11.46 -11.88
N ALA A 143 -4.05 -11.97 -11.89
CA ALA A 143 -3.57 -12.88 -12.93
C ALA A 143 -4.38 -14.18 -13.00
N MET A 144 -4.71 -14.77 -11.83
CA MET A 144 -5.56 -15.95 -11.78
C MET A 144 -6.98 -15.67 -12.28
N LEU A 145 -7.55 -14.53 -11.89
CA LEU A 145 -8.88 -14.11 -12.33
C LEU A 145 -8.92 -13.89 -13.86
N ASP A 146 -7.89 -13.25 -14.40
CA ASP A 146 -7.72 -13.03 -15.83
C ASP A 146 -7.62 -14.37 -16.61
N GLY A 147 -6.93 -15.34 -16.06
CA GLY A 147 -6.86 -16.70 -16.61
C GLY A 147 -8.21 -17.42 -16.69
N LEU A 148 -9.24 -16.93 -16.00
CA LEU A 148 -10.60 -17.43 -16.02
C LEU A 148 -11.53 -16.61 -16.95
N ALA A 149 -11.01 -15.65 -17.71
CA ALA A 149 -11.82 -14.72 -18.52
C ALA A 149 -12.76 -15.43 -19.50
N ASP A 150 -12.32 -16.53 -20.08
CA ASP A 150 -13.11 -17.33 -21.05
C ASP A 150 -14.19 -18.19 -20.39
N HIS A 151 -14.24 -18.24 -19.04
CA HIS A 151 -15.28 -18.98 -18.34
C HIS A 151 -16.50 -18.09 -18.10
N GLY A 152 -17.68 -18.66 -18.19
CA GLY A 152 -18.92 -17.94 -17.86
C GLY A 152 -19.34 -18.23 -16.41
N PHE A 153 -19.36 -17.19 -15.56
CA PHE A 153 -19.86 -17.29 -14.19
C PHE A 153 -21.16 -16.50 -14.05
N ALA A 154 -22.18 -17.09 -13.45
CA ALA A 154 -23.44 -16.41 -13.14
C ALA A 154 -23.41 -15.71 -11.77
N ASN A 155 -22.61 -16.22 -10.84
CA ASN A 155 -22.49 -15.68 -9.49
C ASN A 155 -21.01 -15.69 -9.07
N VAL A 156 -20.56 -14.57 -8.51
CA VAL A 156 -19.20 -14.39 -7.98
C VAL A 156 -19.30 -13.74 -6.62
N ILE A 157 -18.51 -14.18 -5.67
CA ILE A 157 -18.36 -13.56 -4.36
C ILE A 157 -16.88 -13.24 -4.09
N ASP A 158 -16.64 -12.00 -3.67
CA ASP A 158 -15.33 -11.52 -3.20
C ASP A 158 -15.41 -11.33 -1.68
N ILE A 159 -14.69 -12.17 -0.94
CA ILE A 159 -14.67 -12.19 0.52
C ILE A 159 -13.38 -11.51 1.00
N GLY A 160 -13.51 -10.45 1.82
CA GLY A 160 -12.40 -9.58 2.17
C GLY A 160 -12.05 -8.65 1.01
N THR A 161 -13.07 -8.01 0.44
CA THR A 161 -12.95 -7.25 -0.82
C THR A 161 -12.03 -6.03 -0.73
N GLY A 162 -11.76 -5.50 0.46
CA GLY A 162 -10.91 -4.33 0.67
C GLY A 162 -11.35 -3.14 -0.19
N THR A 163 -10.53 -2.76 -1.15
CA THR A 163 -10.82 -1.67 -2.10
C THR A 163 -11.85 -2.03 -3.17
N GLY A 164 -12.32 -3.27 -3.23
CA GLY A 164 -13.24 -3.76 -4.25
C GLY A 164 -12.57 -4.20 -5.56
N LEU A 165 -11.24 -4.18 -5.63
CA LEU A 165 -10.51 -4.40 -6.87
C LEU A 165 -10.90 -5.70 -7.59
N LEU A 166 -10.86 -6.84 -6.89
CA LEU A 166 -11.17 -8.14 -7.49
C LEU A 166 -12.64 -8.27 -7.88
N ALA A 167 -13.56 -7.74 -7.06
CA ALA A 167 -14.98 -7.69 -7.41
C ALA A 167 -15.25 -6.87 -8.67
N PHE A 168 -14.58 -5.72 -8.85
CA PHE A 168 -14.70 -4.91 -10.07
C PHE A 168 -14.05 -5.55 -11.28
N ALA A 169 -12.93 -6.27 -11.10
CA ALA A 169 -12.30 -7.03 -12.15
C ALA A 169 -13.22 -8.18 -12.62
N ALA A 170 -13.82 -8.92 -11.68
CA ALA A 170 -14.81 -9.96 -11.99
C ALA A 170 -16.02 -9.39 -12.74
N ALA A 171 -16.57 -8.27 -12.30
CA ALA A 171 -17.70 -7.61 -12.97
C ALA A 171 -17.35 -7.09 -14.38
N HIS A 172 -16.06 -6.83 -14.66
CA HIS A 172 -15.59 -6.49 -16.00
C HIS A 172 -15.52 -7.72 -16.92
N LEU A 173 -14.97 -8.83 -16.40
CA LEU A 173 -14.86 -10.08 -17.18
C LEU A 173 -16.23 -10.72 -17.47
N TRP A 174 -17.13 -10.65 -16.50
CA TRP A 174 -18.45 -11.27 -16.56
C TRP A 174 -19.55 -10.24 -16.29
N PRO A 175 -19.93 -9.43 -17.29
CA PRO A 175 -20.89 -8.33 -17.11
C PRO A 175 -22.28 -8.78 -16.68
N ASP A 176 -22.65 -10.01 -17.03
CA ASP A 176 -23.96 -10.59 -16.68
C ASP A 176 -23.95 -11.33 -15.33
N ALA A 177 -22.79 -11.44 -14.67
CA ALA A 177 -22.67 -12.10 -13.39
C ALA A 177 -23.22 -11.24 -12.23
N HIS A 178 -23.84 -11.91 -11.27
CA HIS A 178 -24.16 -11.30 -9.99
C HIS A 178 -22.93 -11.33 -9.09
N VAL A 179 -22.24 -10.18 -8.96
CA VAL A 179 -21.02 -10.05 -8.16
C VAL A 179 -21.36 -9.48 -6.80
N VAL A 180 -20.97 -10.19 -5.74
CA VAL A 180 -21.13 -9.77 -4.33
C VAL A 180 -19.75 -9.53 -3.72
N ALA A 181 -19.54 -8.36 -3.15
CA ALA A 181 -18.34 -7.98 -2.42
C ALA A 181 -18.66 -7.86 -0.92
N THR A 182 -17.84 -8.51 -0.07
CA THR A 182 -18.02 -8.50 1.39
C THR A 182 -16.70 -8.20 2.09
N ASP A 183 -16.78 -7.53 3.23
CA ASP A 183 -15.64 -7.30 4.10
C ASP A 183 -16.08 -7.23 5.56
N ILE A 184 -15.20 -7.60 6.49
CA ILE A 184 -15.41 -7.43 7.93
C ILE A 184 -15.25 -5.96 8.34
N ASP A 185 -14.42 -5.20 7.60
CA ASP A 185 -14.18 -3.78 7.82
C ASP A 185 -15.26 -2.95 7.11
N ALA A 186 -16.06 -2.23 7.87
CA ALA A 186 -17.08 -1.33 7.34
C ALA A 186 -16.47 -0.21 6.47
N SER A 187 -15.25 0.24 6.76
CA SER A 187 -14.57 1.27 5.96
C SER A 187 -14.21 0.77 4.56
N ALA A 188 -13.84 -0.49 4.42
CA ALA A 188 -13.60 -1.15 3.12
C ALA A 188 -14.89 -1.18 2.28
N ILE A 189 -16.03 -1.52 2.91
CA ILE A 189 -17.33 -1.52 2.23
C ILE A 189 -17.72 -0.12 1.76
N ASP A 190 -17.44 0.92 2.56
CA ASP A 190 -17.76 2.31 2.16
C ASP A 190 -16.87 2.77 0.99
N VAL A 191 -15.60 2.39 0.96
CA VAL A 191 -14.69 2.65 -0.17
C VAL A 191 -15.18 1.95 -1.43
N THR A 192 -15.53 0.66 -1.35
CA THR A 192 -16.06 -0.12 -2.46
C THR A 192 -17.35 0.48 -3.00
N ARG A 193 -18.30 0.85 -2.14
CA ARG A 193 -19.56 1.53 -2.53
C ARG A 193 -19.33 2.89 -3.18
N ALA A 194 -18.39 3.68 -2.68
CA ALA A 194 -18.05 4.97 -3.27
C ALA A 194 -17.51 4.82 -4.70
N ARG A 195 -16.76 3.75 -4.97
CA ARG A 195 -16.25 3.43 -6.32
C ARG A 195 -17.35 2.97 -7.26
N MET A 196 -18.31 2.19 -6.80
CA MET A 196 -19.48 1.79 -7.61
C MET A 196 -20.29 2.99 -8.11
N ARG A 197 -20.36 4.06 -7.33
CA ARG A 197 -21.14 5.27 -7.67
C ARG A 197 -20.42 6.24 -8.62
N ARG A 198 -19.12 6.11 -8.80
CA ARG A 198 -18.37 6.92 -9.79
C ARG A 198 -18.59 6.30 -11.17
N PRO A 199 -19.18 7.06 -12.13
CA PRO A 199 -19.24 6.57 -13.49
C PRO A 199 -17.80 6.33 -13.94
N MET A 200 -17.53 5.09 -14.31
CA MET A 200 -16.23 4.69 -14.80
C MET A 200 -16.05 5.32 -16.18
N ARG A 201 -15.35 6.47 -16.22
CA ARG A 201 -15.01 7.11 -17.49
C ARG A 201 -14.09 6.17 -18.26
N CYS A 202 -14.58 5.64 -19.37
CA CYS A 202 -13.69 5.27 -20.45
C CYS A 202 -12.95 6.54 -20.86
N PRO A 203 -11.62 6.56 -21.02
CA PRO A 203 -10.98 7.62 -21.75
C PRO A 203 -11.52 7.57 -23.18
N ASP A 204 -12.11 8.70 -23.62
CA ASP A 204 -12.71 8.87 -24.94
C ASP A 204 -11.71 8.43 -26.01
N SER A 205 -12.18 7.52 -26.85
CA SER A 205 -11.61 7.27 -28.16
C SER A 205 -11.78 8.55 -29.00
N SER A 206 -10.71 9.30 -29.15
CA SER A 206 -10.58 10.35 -30.17
C SER A 206 -9.49 9.97 -31.15
#